data_287ef93a446d2dda7274d692f557c0e6
#
_entry.id   287ef93a446d2dda7274d692f557c0e6
#
_cell.length_a   1.000
_cell.length_b   1.000
_cell.length_c   1.000
_cell.angle_alpha   90.00
_cell.angle_beta   90.00
_cell.angle_gamma   90.00
#
_symmetry.space_group_name_H-M   'P 1'
#
loop_
_entity.id
_entity.type
_entity.pdbx_description
1 polymer ?
#
loop_
_entity_poly.entity_id
_entity_poly.type
_entity_poly.pdbx_seq_one_letter_code
_entity_poly.pdbx_strand_id
1 'polypeptide(L)'
;MNFSSRTDLTIHSGLNDIFKTKDSQTISFAGGLPDNSLFPSEELAKSYNSVITGGDSTVFQYTGKQMPELREKISSKMNDYGVNATADDVLLTQGAQQALSLAAQLLIDKGDGLVVEGPTYIGALAAFDAVEPTFYEVPIEQDGMNIKVLEHILKHHEVKMIYTIPDFQNPTGTVMSVEKRKAMVKLANRYDVMIVEDAAYRDLRFTGTQLPTIKQFDTEDRVIYVGSFSKILAPAMRLGWLVAAPEVRGDLEALKSSADVETSSLTMNAVNDYLEHHDINQHIEEIKTVYCHKKNLMYQALTENMPKDVKFNNPEGGFFIWLELPEKFDMDQFLDDYLLPVANVTLVPSKNLFTSKSIHNGARLNFTQPTNEQIRDGISRLGSALTEYFSTVLV
;
A
#
# COMPACT_ATOMS: atom_id res chain seq x y z
N MET A 1 14.98 -0.62 31.93
CA MET A 1 13.52 -0.52 32.01
C MET A 1 12.97 -1.74 31.28
N ASN A 2 11.92 -2.37 31.79
CA ASN A 2 11.27 -3.49 31.08
C ASN A 2 10.13 -2.91 30.26
N PHE A 3 10.31 -2.85 28.92
CA PHE A 3 9.27 -2.49 27.98
C PHE A 3 8.47 -3.72 27.54
N SER A 4 7.33 -3.50 26.88
CA SER A 4 6.58 -4.59 26.26
C SER A 4 7.40 -5.22 25.12
N SER A 5 7.36 -6.54 24.97
CA SER A 5 8.01 -7.26 23.86
C SER A 5 7.57 -6.79 22.48
N ARG A 6 6.36 -6.23 22.38
CA ARG A 6 5.85 -5.61 21.15
C ARG A 6 6.72 -4.46 20.63
N THR A 7 7.44 -3.77 21.53
CA THR A 7 8.35 -2.68 21.14
C THR A 7 9.51 -3.22 20.30
N ASP A 8 10.03 -4.40 20.61
CA ASP A 8 11.14 -5.02 19.88
C ASP A 8 10.72 -5.39 18.46
N LEU A 9 9.50 -5.94 18.28
CA LEU A 9 8.95 -6.27 16.96
C LEU A 9 8.83 -5.02 16.06
N THR A 10 8.30 -3.93 16.62
CA THR A 10 8.11 -2.66 15.88
C THR A 10 9.44 -2.00 15.50
N ILE A 11 10.44 -2.01 16.39
CA ILE A 11 11.77 -1.41 16.15
C ILE A 11 12.50 -2.14 15.03
N HIS A 12 12.33 -3.47 14.94
CA HIS A 12 12.99 -4.31 13.93
C HIS A 12 12.19 -4.51 12.64
N SER A 13 11.10 -3.77 12.44
CA SER A 13 10.26 -3.87 11.24
C SER A 13 10.97 -3.46 9.93
N GLY A 14 12.09 -2.73 10.00
CA GLY A 14 12.79 -2.18 8.83
C GLY A 14 12.09 -0.98 8.17
N LEU A 15 10.98 -0.52 8.73
CA LEU A 15 10.22 0.61 8.16
C LEU A 15 11.03 1.91 8.10
N ASN A 16 11.89 2.15 9.09
CA ASN A 16 12.77 3.32 9.13
C ASN A 16 13.89 3.27 8.09
N ASP A 17 14.27 2.08 7.63
CA ASP A 17 15.34 1.88 6.65
C ASP A 17 14.95 2.35 5.24
N ILE A 18 13.64 2.44 4.96
CA ILE A 18 13.11 2.91 3.65
C ILE A 18 13.57 4.36 3.33
N PHE A 19 13.88 5.16 4.35
CA PHE A 19 14.29 6.55 4.19
C PHE A 19 15.79 6.79 4.34
N LYS A 20 16.60 5.72 4.32
CA LYS A 20 18.06 5.85 4.35
C LYS A 20 18.57 6.64 3.14
N THR A 21 19.35 7.67 3.41
CA THR A 21 20.05 8.48 2.40
C THR A 21 21.47 8.74 2.90
N LYS A 22 22.42 8.90 1.97
CA LYS A 22 23.79 9.29 2.29
C LYS A 22 23.92 10.80 2.50
N ASP A 23 23.29 11.54 1.60
CA ASP A 23 23.30 13.01 1.58
C ASP A 23 22.11 13.56 0.79
N SER A 24 22.04 14.87 0.61
CA SER A 24 20.96 15.53 -0.15
C SER A 24 21.00 15.27 -1.67
N GLN A 25 22.07 14.65 -2.18
CA GLN A 25 22.21 14.29 -3.59
C GLN A 25 21.86 12.84 -3.86
N THR A 26 21.50 12.06 -2.83
CA THR A 26 21.11 10.67 -2.99
C THR A 26 19.85 10.58 -3.84
N ILE A 27 19.93 9.81 -4.95
CA ILE A 27 18.76 9.50 -5.77
C ILE A 27 18.01 8.36 -5.11
N SER A 28 16.78 8.65 -4.66
CA SER A 28 15.97 7.68 -3.92
C SER A 28 14.84 7.10 -4.77
N PHE A 29 14.89 5.78 -4.96
CA PHE A 29 13.77 4.97 -5.46
C PHE A 29 13.06 4.21 -4.33
N ALA A 30 13.39 4.49 -3.06
CA ALA A 30 12.94 3.71 -1.92
C ALA A 30 11.53 4.10 -1.44
N GLY A 31 11.25 5.40 -1.25
CA GLY A 31 9.99 5.88 -0.71
C GLY A 31 8.79 5.57 -1.60
N GLY A 32 7.74 4.98 -1.03
CA GLY A 32 6.44 4.83 -1.72
C GLY A 32 5.64 6.14 -1.71
N LEU A 33 6.24 7.25 -2.15
CA LEU A 33 5.69 8.59 -2.06
C LEU A 33 5.18 9.09 -3.42
N PRO A 34 4.05 9.84 -3.44
CA PRO A 34 3.60 10.57 -4.61
C PRO A 34 4.61 11.66 -5.03
N ASP A 35 4.46 12.19 -6.22
CA ASP A 35 5.18 13.36 -6.69
C ASP A 35 4.63 14.62 -6.02
N ASN A 36 5.50 15.36 -5.31
CA ASN A 36 5.11 16.57 -4.58
C ASN A 36 4.57 17.68 -5.49
N SER A 37 4.98 17.72 -6.75
CA SER A 37 4.53 18.74 -7.71
C SER A 37 3.10 18.53 -8.20
N LEU A 38 2.51 17.37 -7.91
CA LEU A 38 1.16 17.01 -8.33
C LEU A 38 0.12 17.17 -7.22
N PHE A 39 0.49 17.61 -6.02
CA PHE A 39 -0.51 17.90 -4.99
C PHE A 39 -1.35 19.12 -5.38
N PRO A 40 -2.70 19.04 -5.29
CA PRO A 40 -3.59 20.15 -5.60
C PRO A 40 -3.58 21.18 -4.45
N SER A 41 -2.40 21.82 -4.25
CA SER A 41 -2.13 22.63 -3.06
C SER A 41 -2.98 23.90 -2.99
N GLU A 42 -3.29 24.52 -4.14
CA GLU A 42 -4.15 25.72 -4.19
C GLU A 42 -5.61 25.39 -3.86
N GLU A 43 -6.10 24.27 -4.40
CA GLU A 43 -7.45 23.79 -4.19
C GLU A 43 -7.64 23.35 -2.72
N LEU A 44 -6.68 22.61 -2.18
CA LEU A 44 -6.68 22.23 -0.76
C LEU A 44 -6.60 23.46 0.16
N ALA A 45 -5.77 24.46 -0.18
CA ALA A 45 -5.71 25.69 0.59
C ALA A 45 -7.05 26.46 0.60
N LYS A 46 -7.76 26.50 -0.54
CA LYS A 46 -9.12 27.08 -0.61
C LYS A 46 -10.10 26.31 0.26
N SER A 47 -10.10 24.98 0.20
CA SER A 47 -10.98 24.13 1.01
C SER A 47 -10.74 24.28 2.50
N TYR A 48 -9.46 24.28 2.93
CA TYR A 48 -9.14 24.56 4.34
C TYR A 48 -9.55 25.96 4.78
N ASN A 49 -9.31 26.98 3.95
CA ASN A 49 -9.71 28.34 4.26
C ASN A 49 -11.24 28.47 4.37
N SER A 50 -12.01 27.87 3.45
CA SER A 50 -13.48 27.80 3.48
C SER A 50 -13.95 27.22 4.81
N VAL A 51 -13.43 26.08 5.23
CA VAL A 51 -13.79 25.41 6.48
C VAL A 51 -13.43 26.26 7.71
N ILE A 52 -12.22 26.85 7.74
CA ILE A 52 -11.76 27.63 8.91
C ILE A 52 -12.51 28.95 9.04
N THR A 53 -12.85 29.62 7.93
CA THR A 53 -13.48 30.95 7.93
C THR A 53 -15.00 30.89 7.76
N GLY A 54 -15.59 29.73 7.52
CA GLY A 54 -17.01 29.55 7.25
C GLY A 54 -17.96 29.82 8.42
N GLY A 55 -17.43 30.15 9.59
CA GLY A 55 -18.20 30.59 10.76
C GLY A 55 -18.78 29.46 11.63
N ASP A 56 -18.65 28.20 11.22
CA ASP A 56 -19.04 27.05 12.06
C ASP A 56 -17.86 26.65 12.95
N SER A 57 -17.91 27.08 14.23
CA SER A 57 -16.89 26.73 15.21
C SER A 57 -16.85 25.25 15.60
N THR A 58 -17.88 24.46 15.22
CA THR A 58 -17.93 23.03 15.54
C THR A 58 -16.86 22.23 14.81
N VAL A 59 -16.32 22.76 13.71
CA VAL A 59 -15.18 22.14 12.98
C VAL A 59 -13.91 22.01 13.84
N PHE A 60 -13.79 22.77 14.93
CA PHE A 60 -12.67 22.72 15.90
C PHE A 60 -12.98 21.87 17.13
N GLN A 61 -14.17 21.25 17.21
CA GLN A 61 -14.60 20.48 18.36
C GLN A 61 -14.70 19.00 18.01
N TYR A 62 -14.67 18.16 19.03
CA TYR A 62 -15.14 16.77 18.89
C TYR A 62 -16.61 16.76 18.52
N THR A 63 -16.93 16.18 17.37
CA THR A 63 -18.31 16.19 16.87
C THR A 63 -19.07 14.91 17.22
N GLY A 64 -18.34 13.82 17.49
CA GLY A 64 -18.89 12.47 17.60
C GLY A 64 -19.64 12.03 16.33
N LYS A 65 -19.56 12.83 15.27
CA LYS A 65 -20.17 12.56 13.97
C LYS A 65 -19.07 12.14 13.00
N GLN A 66 -19.27 11.04 12.35
CA GLN A 66 -18.33 10.53 11.34
C GLN A 66 -18.62 11.14 9.96
N MET A 67 -18.83 12.48 9.86
CA MET A 67 -19.05 13.20 8.60
C MET A 67 -19.96 12.44 7.61
N PRO A 68 -21.29 12.44 7.78
CA PRO A 68 -22.21 11.71 6.89
C PRO A 68 -22.02 12.08 5.42
N GLU A 69 -21.83 13.37 5.12
CA GLU A 69 -21.68 13.90 3.77
C GLU A 69 -20.42 13.34 3.06
N LEU A 70 -19.32 13.23 3.79
CA LEU A 70 -18.10 12.62 3.24
C LEU A 70 -18.26 11.10 3.06
N ARG A 71 -18.94 10.45 4.00
CA ARG A 71 -19.26 9.01 3.90
C ARG A 71 -20.15 8.71 2.71
N GLU A 72 -21.14 9.57 2.42
CA GLU A 72 -22.00 9.49 1.22
C GLU A 72 -21.18 9.59 -0.06
N LYS A 73 -20.24 10.55 -0.16
CA LYS A 73 -19.34 10.66 -1.33
C LYS A 73 -18.45 9.43 -1.50
N ILE A 74 -17.93 8.89 -0.39
CA ILE A 74 -17.13 7.66 -0.41
C ILE A 74 -17.98 6.45 -0.81
N SER A 75 -19.20 6.31 -0.26
CA SER A 75 -20.08 5.20 -0.65
C SER A 75 -20.48 5.27 -2.13
N SER A 76 -20.70 6.47 -2.68
CA SER A 76 -20.91 6.66 -4.11
C SER A 76 -19.71 6.17 -4.92
N LYS A 77 -18.49 6.54 -4.52
CA LYS A 77 -17.26 6.04 -5.16
C LYS A 77 -17.14 4.51 -5.07
N MET A 78 -17.54 3.91 -3.96
CA MET A 78 -17.57 2.44 -3.81
C MET A 78 -18.60 1.79 -4.73
N ASN A 79 -19.76 2.41 -4.92
CA ASN A 79 -20.78 1.95 -5.86
C ASN A 79 -20.26 2.00 -7.32
N ASP A 80 -19.47 3.00 -7.69
CA ASP A 80 -18.78 3.07 -8.99
C ASP A 80 -17.79 1.91 -9.17
N TYR A 81 -17.23 1.38 -8.07
CA TYR A 81 -16.37 0.17 -8.10
C TYR A 81 -17.18 -1.14 -8.12
N GLY A 82 -18.51 -1.06 -8.14
CA GLY A 82 -19.40 -2.21 -8.09
C GLY A 82 -19.59 -2.81 -6.70
N VAL A 83 -19.21 -2.08 -5.65
CA VAL A 83 -19.46 -2.46 -4.25
C VAL A 83 -20.74 -1.78 -3.79
N ASN A 84 -21.78 -2.55 -3.50
CA ASN A 84 -23.04 -2.01 -2.99
C ASN A 84 -22.83 -1.54 -1.52
N ALA A 85 -22.52 -0.26 -1.35
CA ALA A 85 -22.25 0.34 -0.06
C ALA A 85 -23.11 1.58 0.16
N THR A 86 -23.54 1.78 1.41
CA THR A 86 -24.18 3.00 1.91
C THR A 86 -23.19 3.79 2.76
N ALA A 87 -23.55 5.02 3.12
CA ALA A 87 -22.75 5.82 4.06
C ALA A 87 -22.55 5.09 5.41
N ASP A 88 -23.53 4.26 5.82
CA ASP A 88 -23.45 3.53 7.09
C ASP A 88 -22.47 2.36 7.06
N ASP A 89 -22.07 1.89 5.90
CA ASP A 89 -21.06 0.84 5.76
C ASP A 89 -19.63 1.41 5.79
N VAL A 90 -19.46 2.74 5.67
CA VAL A 90 -18.17 3.42 5.63
C VAL A 90 -17.73 3.82 7.04
N LEU A 91 -16.51 3.47 7.43
CA LEU A 91 -15.81 3.99 8.61
C LEU A 91 -14.58 4.80 8.16
N LEU A 92 -14.53 6.08 8.54
CA LEU A 92 -13.37 6.95 8.25
C LEU A 92 -12.21 6.64 9.21
N THR A 93 -10.98 6.63 8.67
CA THR A 93 -9.76 6.28 9.42
C THR A 93 -8.62 7.27 9.17
N GLN A 94 -7.59 7.25 10.04
CA GLN A 94 -6.35 8.01 9.88
C GLN A 94 -5.46 7.38 8.76
N GLY A 95 -6.02 7.29 7.54
CA GLY A 95 -5.45 6.59 6.41
C GLY A 95 -5.55 5.07 6.52
N ALA A 96 -5.14 4.36 5.47
CA ALA A 96 -5.20 2.89 5.41
C ALA A 96 -4.43 2.21 6.57
N GLN A 97 -3.33 2.79 7.05
CA GLN A 97 -2.53 2.20 8.13
C GLN A 97 -3.33 1.96 9.41
N GLN A 98 -4.21 2.90 9.79
CA GLN A 98 -5.10 2.70 10.94
C GLN A 98 -6.14 1.62 10.63
N ALA A 99 -6.72 1.62 9.42
CA ALA A 99 -7.67 0.59 9.02
C ALA A 99 -7.09 -0.82 9.13
N LEU A 100 -5.84 -1.02 8.67
CA LEU A 100 -5.12 -2.29 8.78
C LEU A 100 -4.87 -2.68 10.24
N SER A 101 -4.44 -1.73 11.08
CA SER A 101 -4.22 -1.96 12.51
C SER A 101 -5.51 -2.35 13.23
N LEU A 102 -6.63 -1.67 12.93
CA LEU A 102 -7.93 -1.99 13.52
C LEU A 102 -8.44 -3.36 13.07
N ALA A 103 -8.30 -3.71 11.79
CA ALA A 103 -8.68 -5.02 11.28
C ALA A 103 -7.89 -6.14 11.98
N ALA A 104 -6.58 -5.96 12.15
CA ALA A 104 -5.75 -6.92 12.88
C ALA A 104 -6.18 -7.05 14.36
N GLN A 105 -6.44 -5.94 15.03
CA GLN A 105 -6.89 -5.95 16.43
C GLN A 105 -8.26 -6.61 16.61
N LEU A 106 -9.15 -6.50 15.61
CA LEU A 106 -10.45 -7.14 15.65
C LEU A 106 -10.39 -8.65 15.43
N LEU A 107 -9.52 -9.10 14.52
CA LEU A 107 -9.56 -10.45 13.97
C LEU A 107 -8.53 -11.41 14.55
N ILE A 108 -7.46 -10.89 15.16
CA ILE A 108 -6.26 -11.67 15.48
C ILE A 108 -5.95 -11.59 16.97
N ASP A 109 -5.96 -12.74 17.63
CA ASP A 109 -5.32 -12.94 18.92
C ASP A 109 -3.87 -13.43 18.73
N LYS A 110 -3.05 -13.31 19.79
CA LYS A 110 -1.65 -13.76 19.75
C LYS A 110 -1.54 -15.23 19.34
N GLY A 111 -0.83 -15.48 18.24
CA GLY A 111 -0.58 -16.81 17.69
C GLY A 111 -1.58 -17.24 16.63
N ASP A 112 -2.67 -16.53 16.43
CA ASP A 112 -3.61 -16.81 15.33
C ASP A 112 -2.95 -16.70 13.96
N GLY A 113 -3.44 -17.49 13.01
CA GLY A 113 -2.93 -17.52 11.65
C GLY A 113 -3.33 -16.31 10.83
N LEU A 114 -2.35 -15.66 10.23
CA LEU A 114 -2.51 -14.57 9.28
C LEU A 114 -1.81 -14.90 7.95
N VAL A 115 -2.57 -14.98 6.86
CA VAL A 115 -2.01 -15.13 5.52
C VAL A 115 -1.66 -13.77 4.92
N VAL A 116 -0.45 -13.67 4.38
CA VAL A 116 0.04 -12.50 3.64
C VAL A 116 0.65 -12.93 2.30
N GLU A 117 0.73 -12.00 1.37
CA GLU A 117 1.50 -12.18 0.13
C GLU A 117 3.02 -12.22 0.44
N GLY A 118 3.77 -12.98 -0.32
CA GLY A 118 5.24 -13.01 -0.27
C GLY A 118 5.82 -12.59 -1.62
N PRO A 119 6.37 -11.35 -1.75
CA PRO A 119 6.53 -10.28 -0.77
C PRO A 119 5.25 -9.45 -0.53
N THR A 120 5.23 -8.62 0.54
CA THR A 120 4.10 -7.75 0.87
C THR A 120 4.51 -6.38 1.41
N TYR A 121 3.53 -5.53 1.70
CA TYR A 121 3.74 -4.18 2.21
C TYR A 121 4.28 -4.19 3.64
N ILE A 122 5.49 -3.64 3.82
CA ILE A 122 6.18 -3.59 5.11
C ILE A 122 5.39 -2.84 6.20
N GLY A 123 4.61 -1.80 5.82
CA GLY A 123 3.77 -1.08 6.77
C GLY A 123 2.59 -1.91 7.28
N ALA A 124 2.08 -2.85 6.48
CA ALA A 124 1.07 -3.80 6.91
C ALA A 124 1.68 -4.81 7.89
N LEU A 125 2.86 -5.37 7.58
CA LEU A 125 3.58 -6.26 8.50
C LEU A 125 3.82 -5.58 9.85
N ALA A 126 4.28 -4.33 9.85
CA ALA A 126 4.49 -3.56 11.09
C ALA A 126 3.20 -3.32 11.89
N ALA A 127 2.04 -3.16 11.22
CA ALA A 127 0.75 -3.05 11.91
C ALA A 127 0.32 -4.39 12.51
N PHE A 128 0.57 -5.50 11.80
CA PHE A 128 0.17 -6.84 12.21
C PHE A 128 1.10 -7.43 13.31
N ASP A 129 2.39 -7.12 13.29
CA ASP A 129 3.34 -7.51 14.34
C ASP A 129 2.85 -7.10 15.75
N ALA A 130 2.07 -6.02 15.85
CA ALA A 130 1.54 -5.53 17.12
C ALA A 130 0.57 -6.52 17.81
N VAL A 131 -0.05 -7.44 17.06
CA VAL A 131 -0.96 -8.48 17.58
C VAL A 131 -0.29 -9.87 17.64
N GLU A 132 1.00 -9.96 17.32
CA GLU A 132 1.82 -11.18 17.41
C GLU A 132 1.21 -12.41 16.70
N PRO A 133 0.83 -12.32 15.40
CA PRO A 133 0.23 -13.43 14.66
C PRO A 133 1.25 -14.49 14.28
N THR A 134 0.77 -15.64 13.85
CA THR A 134 1.55 -16.60 13.07
C THR A 134 1.37 -16.32 11.58
N PHE A 135 2.40 -15.81 10.92
CA PHE A 135 2.34 -15.49 9.49
C PHE A 135 2.47 -16.75 8.62
N TYR A 136 1.66 -16.78 7.58
CA TYR A 136 1.75 -17.74 6.46
C TYR A 136 1.93 -16.97 5.16
N GLU A 137 3.09 -17.11 4.52
CA GLU A 137 3.37 -16.46 3.24
C GLU A 137 2.81 -17.27 2.08
N VAL A 138 2.14 -16.59 1.15
CA VAL A 138 1.71 -17.14 -0.13
C VAL A 138 2.46 -16.45 -1.25
N PRO A 139 3.18 -17.18 -2.12
CA PRO A 139 3.91 -16.58 -3.24
C PRO A 139 2.98 -15.82 -4.19
N ILE A 140 3.49 -14.72 -4.75
CA ILE A 140 2.84 -13.98 -5.83
C ILE A 140 3.28 -14.56 -7.17
N GLU A 141 2.30 -14.85 -8.03
CA GLU A 141 2.48 -15.18 -9.43
C GLU A 141 2.27 -13.93 -10.31
N GLN A 142 2.41 -14.06 -11.63
CA GLN A 142 2.25 -12.94 -12.57
C GLN A 142 0.87 -12.28 -12.50
N ASP A 143 -0.15 -13.03 -12.08
CA ASP A 143 -1.54 -12.59 -11.97
C ASP A 143 -2.08 -12.61 -10.52
N GLY A 144 -1.22 -12.41 -9.52
CA GLY A 144 -1.55 -12.29 -8.11
C GLY A 144 -1.24 -13.53 -7.27
N MET A 145 -1.77 -13.59 -6.06
CA MET A 145 -1.52 -14.64 -5.06
C MET A 145 -1.76 -16.05 -5.61
N ASN A 146 -0.89 -17.00 -5.27
CA ASN A 146 -1.06 -18.41 -5.66
C ASN A 146 -2.21 -19.05 -4.87
N ILE A 147 -3.36 -19.24 -5.52
CA ILE A 147 -4.59 -19.75 -4.89
C ILE A 147 -4.45 -21.21 -4.44
N LYS A 148 -3.61 -22.02 -5.07
CA LYS A 148 -3.40 -23.43 -4.65
C LYS A 148 -2.61 -23.49 -3.34
N VAL A 149 -1.60 -22.64 -3.18
CA VAL A 149 -0.84 -22.53 -1.92
C VAL A 149 -1.74 -21.96 -0.83
N LEU A 150 -2.55 -20.93 -1.13
CA LEU A 150 -3.55 -20.40 -0.20
C LEU A 150 -4.50 -21.51 0.29
N GLU A 151 -5.12 -22.28 -0.62
CA GLU A 151 -6.02 -23.37 -0.24
C GLU A 151 -5.32 -24.44 0.61
N HIS A 152 -4.05 -24.76 0.30
CA HIS A 152 -3.27 -25.71 1.09
C HIS A 152 -3.06 -25.20 2.53
N ILE A 153 -2.72 -23.92 2.71
CA ILE A 153 -2.54 -23.31 4.04
C ILE A 153 -3.85 -23.35 4.82
N LEU A 154 -4.95 -22.88 4.22
CA LEU A 154 -6.27 -22.85 4.85
C LEU A 154 -6.80 -24.24 5.25
N LYS A 155 -6.38 -25.28 4.53
CA LYS A 155 -6.76 -26.66 4.85
C LYS A 155 -6.01 -27.26 6.04
N HIS A 156 -4.77 -26.81 6.29
CA HIS A 156 -3.88 -27.44 7.27
C HIS A 156 -3.59 -26.57 8.48
N HIS A 157 -3.98 -25.31 8.46
CA HIS A 157 -3.74 -24.35 9.55
C HIS A 157 -5.01 -23.57 9.86
N GLU A 158 -5.15 -23.20 11.11
CA GLU A 158 -6.19 -22.28 11.53
C GLU A 158 -5.77 -20.85 11.17
N VAL A 159 -6.50 -20.22 10.25
CA VAL A 159 -6.26 -18.86 9.74
C VAL A 159 -7.48 -18.02 10.04
N LYS A 160 -7.26 -16.81 10.56
CA LYS A 160 -8.34 -15.85 10.86
C LYS A 160 -8.45 -14.77 9.79
N MET A 161 -7.33 -14.37 9.18
CA MET A 161 -7.27 -13.25 8.26
C MET A 161 -6.37 -13.54 7.05
N ILE A 162 -6.80 -13.09 5.86
CA ILE A 162 -6.01 -13.01 4.64
C ILE A 162 -5.85 -11.52 4.32
N TYR A 163 -4.61 -11.03 4.22
CA TYR A 163 -4.29 -9.69 3.75
C TYR A 163 -3.76 -9.73 2.32
N THR A 164 -4.30 -8.88 1.43
CA THR A 164 -3.88 -8.81 0.03
C THR A 164 -4.03 -7.41 -0.56
N ILE A 165 -3.17 -7.07 -1.52
CA ILE A 165 -3.22 -5.85 -2.33
C ILE A 165 -3.50 -6.25 -3.78
N PRO A 166 -4.77 -6.37 -4.22
CA PRO A 166 -5.10 -6.96 -5.51
C PRO A 166 -4.82 -6.08 -6.71
N ASP A 167 -4.67 -4.76 -6.52
CA ASP A 167 -4.42 -3.80 -7.59
C ASP A 167 -3.04 -3.14 -7.39
N PHE A 168 -2.10 -3.37 -8.33
CA PHE A 168 -0.75 -2.79 -8.32
C PHE A 168 -0.01 -3.05 -7.00
N GLN A 169 0.04 -4.30 -6.64
CA GLN A 169 0.56 -4.82 -5.38
C GLN A 169 1.88 -4.14 -4.95
N ASN A 170 1.97 -3.81 -3.69
CA ASN A 170 3.21 -3.31 -3.09
C ASN A 170 3.93 -4.47 -2.39
N PRO A 171 5.12 -4.89 -2.92
CA PRO A 171 6.05 -4.12 -3.78
C PRO A 171 6.05 -4.46 -5.27
N THR A 172 5.34 -5.51 -5.71
CA THR A 172 5.59 -6.13 -7.02
C THR A 172 4.94 -5.41 -8.20
N GLY A 173 3.97 -4.52 -7.98
CA GLY A 173 3.18 -3.92 -9.06
C GLY A 173 2.21 -4.88 -9.76
N THR A 174 2.10 -6.12 -9.29
CA THR A 174 1.23 -7.16 -9.85
C THR A 174 -0.24 -6.80 -9.67
N VAL A 175 -1.08 -7.22 -10.63
CA VAL A 175 -2.54 -7.12 -10.56
C VAL A 175 -3.15 -8.50 -10.46
N MET A 176 -3.98 -8.71 -9.45
CA MET A 176 -4.67 -9.99 -9.26
C MET A 176 -5.79 -10.17 -10.29
N SER A 177 -5.79 -11.31 -10.98
CA SER A 177 -6.81 -11.66 -11.97
C SER A 177 -8.20 -11.79 -11.32
N VAL A 178 -9.25 -11.59 -12.13
CA VAL A 178 -10.65 -11.72 -11.67
C VAL A 178 -10.93 -13.13 -11.15
N GLU A 179 -10.37 -14.13 -11.80
CA GLU A 179 -10.50 -15.54 -11.44
C GLU A 179 -9.93 -15.80 -10.04
N LYS A 180 -8.77 -15.25 -9.72
CA LYS A 180 -8.14 -15.38 -8.41
C LYS A 180 -8.90 -14.62 -7.33
N ARG A 181 -9.43 -13.42 -7.63
CA ARG A 181 -10.30 -12.66 -6.69
C ARG A 181 -11.52 -13.49 -6.30
N LYS A 182 -12.22 -14.07 -7.28
CA LYS A 182 -13.38 -14.95 -7.05
C LYS A 182 -13.00 -16.22 -6.29
N ALA A 183 -11.86 -16.82 -6.61
CA ALA A 183 -11.41 -18.04 -5.95
C ALA A 183 -11.06 -17.75 -4.46
N MET A 184 -10.42 -16.62 -4.17
CA MET A 184 -10.11 -16.19 -2.80
C MET A 184 -11.37 -16.04 -1.96
N VAL A 185 -12.41 -15.35 -2.45
CA VAL A 185 -13.70 -15.24 -1.74
C VAL A 185 -14.32 -16.61 -1.47
N LYS A 186 -14.32 -17.53 -2.47
CA LYS A 186 -14.83 -18.89 -2.27
C LYS A 186 -14.06 -19.66 -1.18
N LEU A 187 -12.75 -19.47 -1.10
CA LEU A 187 -11.93 -20.08 -0.05
C LEU A 187 -12.24 -19.45 1.31
N ALA A 188 -12.34 -18.12 1.38
CA ALA A 188 -12.70 -17.41 2.59
C ALA A 188 -14.04 -17.89 3.17
N ASN A 189 -15.07 -18.02 2.33
CA ASN A 189 -16.38 -18.54 2.72
C ASN A 189 -16.28 -20.01 3.22
N ARG A 190 -15.52 -20.87 2.49
CA ARG A 190 -15.38 -22.28 2.84
C ARG A 190 -14.67 -22.51 4.20
N TYR A 191 -13.66 -21.72 4.49
CA TYR A 191 -12.80 -21.91 5.65
C TYR A 191 -13.08 -20.92 6.79
N ASP A 192 -14.13 -20.10 6.67
CA ASP A 192 -14.55 -19.10 7.68
C ASP A 192 -13.45 -18.10 8.01
N VAL A 193 -12.85 -17.49 6.99
CA VAL A 193 -11.71 -16.57 7.12
C VAL A 193 -12.07 -15.19 6.58
N MET A 194 -11.64 -14.13 7.25
CA MET A 194 -11.81 -12.76 6.79
C MET A 194 -10.74 -12.36 5.78
N ILE A 195 -11.11 -11.53 4.79
CA ILE A 195 -10.19 -10.93 3.83
C ILE A 195 -10.08 -9.43 4.12
N VAL A 196 -8.86 -8.91 4.20
CA VAL A 196 -8.58 -7.48 4.18
C VAL A 196 -8.02 -7.12 2.80
N GLU A 197 -8.85 -6.46 2.00
CA GLU A 197 -8.52 -5.97 0.66
C GLU A 197 -7.96 -4.54 0.77
N ASP A 198 -6.63 -4.38 0.63
CA ASP A 198 -5.98 -3.06 0.60
C ASP A 198 -5.94 -2.52 -0.83
N ALA A 199 -6.69 -1.47 -1.07
CA ALA A 199 -6.91 -0.90 -2.41
C ALA A 199 -6.31 0.51 -2.57
N ALA A 200 -5.22 0.81 -1.86
CA ALA A 200 -4.60 2.15 -1.86
C ALA A 200 -4.14 2.63 -3.27
N TYR A 201 -3.91 1.71 -4.21
CA TYR A 201 -3.42 2.02 -5.57
C TYR A 201 -4.46 1.83 -6.66
N ARG A 202 -5.66 1.37 -6.33
CA ARG A 202 -6.70 0.95 -7.29
C ARG A 202 -6.97 1.98 -8.40
N ASP A 203 -7.08 3.25 -8.05
CA ASP A 203 -7.39 4.33 -9.00
C ASP A 203 -6.22 4.67 -9.96
N LEU A 204 -5.05 4.09 -9.75
CA LEU A 204 -3.82 4.41 -10.47
C LEU A 204 -3.51 3.42 -11.61
N ARG A 205 -4.55 2.97 -12.31
CA ARG A 205 -4.40 2.15 -13.52
C ARG A 205 -4.08 3.04 -14.72
N PHE A 206 -2.97 2.75 -15.41
CA PHE A 206 -2.52 3.50 -16.60
C PHE A 206 -2.99 2.86 -17.89
N THR A 207 -3.10 1.53 -17.93
CA THR A 207 -3.47 0.76 -19.12
C THR A 207 -4.50 -0.32 -18.79
N GLY A 208 -5.29 -0.71 -19.78
CA GLY A 208 -6.34 -1.70 -19.63
C GLY A 208 -7.60 -1.15 -18.94
N THR A 209 -8.48 -2.05 -18.52
CA THR A 209 -9.74 -1.73 -17.85
C THR A 209 -9.66 -1.98 -16.36
N GLN A 210 -10.40 -1.21 -15.58
CA GLN A 210 -10.52 -1.42 -14.13
C GLN A 210 -11.16 -2.77 -13.83
N LEU A 211 -10.53 -3.56 -12.95
CA LEU A 211 -11.04 -4.87 -12.56
C LEU A 211 -12.00 -4.75 -11.38
N PRO A 212 -12.96 -5.67 -11.22
CA PRO A 212 -13.82 -5.74 -10.04
C PRO A 212 -13.00 -5.91 -8.76
N THR A 213 -13.41 -5.29 -7.66
CA THR A 213 -12.80 -5.50 -6.33
C THR A 213 -13.05 -6.92 -5.83
N ILE A 214 -12.27 -7.38 -4.84
CA ILE A 214 -12.60 -8.63 -4.13
C ILE A 214 -13.93 -8.46 -3.39
N LYS A 215 -14.15 -7.29 -2.75
CA LYS A 215 -15.38 -6.93 -2.04
C LYS A 215 -16.63 -7.05 -2.92
N GLN A 216 -16.54 -6.77 -4.23
CA GLN A 216 -17.68 -6.94 -5.16
C GLN A 216 -18.17 -8.38 -5.26
N PHE A 217 -17.32 -9.37 -4.99
CA PHE A 217 -17.67 -10.79 -5.00
C PHE A 217 -18.06 -11.35 -3.63
N ASP A 218 -18.02 -10.53 -2.60
CA ASP A 218 -18.35 -10.89 -1.22
C ASP A 218 -19.86 -11.13 -1.08
N THR A 219 -20.23 -12.34 -0.70
CA THR A 219 -21.62 -12.77 -0.53
C THR A 219 -21.94 -13.20 0.91
N GLU A 220 -20.93 -13.27 1.78
CA GLU A 220 -21.05 -13.77 3.15
C GLU A 220 -20.37 -12.84 4.17
N ASP A 221 -20.21 -11.57 3.79
CA ASP A 221 -19.67 -10.51 4.67
C ASP A 221 -18.24 -10.77 5.18
N ARG A 222 -17.41 -11.40 4.33
CA ARG A 222 -16.03 -11.80 4.66
C ARG A 222 -14.96 -10.80 4.26
N VAL A 223 -15.30 -9.73 3.53
CA VAL A 223 -14.30 -8.80 3.00
C VAL A 223 -14.40 -7.44 3.69
N ILE A 224 -13.31 -7.00 4.29
CA ILE A 224 -13.06 -5.62 4.72
C ILE A 224 -12.29 -4.95 3.60
N TYR A 225 -12.91 -3.99 2.91
CA TYR A 225 -12.24 -3.16 1.91
C TYR A 225 -11.58 -1.96 2.59
N VAL A 226 -10.34 -1.65 2.22
CA VAL A 226 -9.57 -0.51 2.77
C VAL A 226 -9.18 0.42 1.62
N GLY A 227 -9.61 1.67 1.71
CA GLY A 227 -9.28 2.74 0.76
C GLY A 227 -8.50 3.89 1.40
N SER A 228 -7.87 4.72 0.58
CA SER A 228 -7.05 5.83 1.08
C SER A 228 -6.98 6.99 0.09
N PHE A 229 -7.03 8.22 0.60
CA PHE A 229 -6.74 9.43 -0.17
C PHE A 229 -5.22 9.69 -0.33
N SER A 230 -4.37 8.92 0.36
CA SER A 230 -2.92 9.17 0.40
C SER A 230 -2.23 9.09 -0.97
N LYS A 231 -2.74 8.31 -1.91
CA LYS A 231 -2.11 8.10 -3.22
C LYS A 231 -2.79 8.86 -4.36
N ILE A 232 -4.01 9.35 -4.12
CA ILE A 232 -4.84 10.02 -5.10
C ILE A 232 -5.13 11.50 -4.77
N LEU A 233 -4.80 11.97 -3.56
CA LEU A 233 -4.96 13.36 -3.17
C LEU A 233 -3.68 13.86 -2.48
N ALA A 234 -3.46 13.54 -1.20
CA ALA A 234 -2.24 13.88 -0.49
C ALA A 234 -2.04 12.99 0.75
N PRO A 235 -0.84 12.40 0.96
CA PRO A 235 -0.59 11.54 2.12
C PRO A 235 -0.67 12.28 3.47
N ALA A 236 -0.36 13.57 3.49
CA ALA A 236 -0.40 14.40 4.71
C ALA A 236 -1.83 14.60 5.27
N MET A 237 -2.86 14.39 4.46
CA MET A 237 -4.26 14.45 4.92
C MET A 237 -4.58 13.37 5.96
N ARG A 238 -3.81 12.29 6.01
CA ARG A 238 -4.05 11.18 6.93
C ARG A 238 -5.50 10.72 6.93
N LEU A 239 -6.13 10.62 5.75
CA LEU A 239 -7.52 10.21 5.60
C LEU A 239 -7.62 8.97 4.71
N GLY A 240 -8.36 7.99 5.21
CA GLY A 240 -8.74 6.76 4.54
C GLY A 240 -10.10 6.31 5.01
N TRP A 241 -10.51 5.16 4.53
CA TRP A 241 -11.78 4.55 4.93
C TRP A 241 -11.69 3.03 4.86
N LEU A 242 -12.59 2.38 5.55
CA LEU A 242 -12.91 0.97 5.31
C LEU A 242 -14.41 0.81 5.04
N VAL A 243 -14.73 -0.27 4.31
CA VAL A 243 -16.11 -0.73 4.08
C VAL A 243 -16.20 -2.18 4.50
N ALA A 244 -17.09 -2.46 5.44
CA ALA A 244 -17.31 -3.80 5.98
C ALA A 244 -18.81 -4.00 6.26
N ALA A 245 -19.20 -5.25 6.50
CA ALA A 245 -20.55 -5.56 6.97
C ALA A 245 -20.88 -4.80 8.26
N PRO A 246 -22.14 -4.44 8.51
CA PRO A 246 -22.54 -3.57 9.63
C PRO A 246 -22.05 -4.02 11.00
N GLU A 247 -22.06 -5.33 11.28
CA GLU A 247 -21.58 -5.90 12.53
C GLU A 247 -20.07 -5.70 12.70
N VAL A 248 -19.30 -6.10 11.71
CA VAL A 248 -17.83 -5.94 11.67
C VAL A 248 -17.44 -4.46 11.75
N ARG A 249 -18.15 -3.60 11.02
CA ARG A 249 -17.92 -2.15 11.05
C ARG A 249 -18.18 -1.55 12.44
N GLY A 250 -19.24 -2.01 13.14
CA GLY A 250 -19.57 -1.55 14.50
C GLY A 250 -18.45 -1.84 15.50
N ASP A 251 -17.88 -3.03 15.45
CA ASP A 251 -16.75 -3.42 16.32
C ASP A 251 -15.48 -2.65 15.96
N LEU A 252 -15.19 -2.44 14.67
CA LEU A 252 -14.07 -1.59 14.21
C LEU A 252 -14.23 -0.14 14.66
N GLU A 253 -15.46 0.39 14.66
CA GLU A 253 -15.76 1.75 15.17
C GLU A 253 -15.50 1.86 16.67
N ALA A 254 -15.88 0.85 17.46
CA ALA A 254 -15.60 0.83 18.89
C ALA A 254 -14.09 0.79 19.19
N LEU A 255 -13.34 -0.05 18.49
CA LEU A 255 -11.87 -0.10 18.58
C LEU A 255 -11.24 1.24 18.20
N LYS A 256 -11.69 1.84 17.08
CA LYS A 256 -11.20 3.15 16.63
C LYS A 256 -11.46 4.23 17.66
N SER A 257 -12.67 4.30 18.21
CA SER A 257 -13.03 5.31 19.21
C SER A 257 -12.18 5.20 20.48
N SER A 258 -11.76 3.99 20.84
CA SER A 258 -10.84 3.80 21.97
C SER A 258 -9.38 4.16 21.64
N ALA A 259 -8.99 4.14 20.36
CA ALA A 259 -7.63 4.42 19.93
C ALA A 259 -7.34 5.90 19.69
N ASP A 260 -8.26 6.64 19.06
CA ASP A 260 -8.03 8.03 18.64
C ASP A 260 -9.23 8.98 18.88
N VAL A 261 -10.29 8.51 19.51
CA VAL A 261 -11.55 9.23 19.74
C VAL A 261 -12.28 9.51 18.43
N GLU A 262 -11.68 10.27 17.51
CA GLU A 262 -12.23 10.53 16.17
C GLU A 262 -11.10 10.93 15.18
N THR A 263 -11.35 10.77 13.89
CA THR A 263 -10.50 11.32 12.84
C THR A 263 -10.61 12.85 12.84
N SER A 264 -9.53 13.57 12.53
CA SER A 264 -9.51 15.04 12.52
C SER A 264 -10.70 15.64 11.77
N SER A 265 -11.62 16.28 12.49
CA SER A 265 -12.81 16.92 11.92
C SER A 265 -12.41 18.02 10.93
N LEU A 266 -11.35 18.77 11.20
CA LEU A 266 -10.82 19.79 10.29
C LEU A 266 -10.40 19.19 8.95
N THR A 267 -9.69 18.06 8.97
CA THR A 267 -9.28 17.37 7.74
C THR A 267 -10.47 16.75 7.00
N MET A 268 -11.39 16.11 7.71
CA MET A 268 -12.58 15.53 7.10
C MET A 268 -13.44 16.59 6.40
N ASN A 269 -13.65 17.75 7.04
CA ASN A 269 -14.36 18.88 6.46
C ASN A 269 -13.63 19.45 5.23
N ALA A 270 -12.31 19.63 5.29
CA ALA A 270 -11.54 20.13 4.17
C ALA A 270 -11.57 19.18 2.95
N VAL A 271 -11.48 17.86 3.17
CA VAL A 271 -11.62 16.89 2.08
C VAL A 271 -13.05 16.84 1.55
N ASN A 272 -14.07 16.95 2.41
CA ASN A 272 -15.46 17.01 1.97
C ASN A 272 -15.72 18.25 1.10
N ASP A 273 -15.20 19.42 1.51
CA ASP A 273 -15.28 20.67 0.74
C ASP A 273 -14.54 20.56 -0.60
N TYR A 274 -13.34 19.93 -0.60
CA TYR A 274 -12.61 19.66 -1.83
C TYR A 274 -13.43 18.78 -2.81
N LEU A 275 -14.01 17.69 -2.33
CA LEU A 275 -14.83 16.78 -3.15
C LEU A 275 -16.16 17.42 -3.63
N GLU A 276 -16.64 18.47 -2.97
CA GLU A 276 -17.80 19.23 -3.40
C GLU A 276 -17.51 20.20 -4.53
N HIS A 277 -16.34 20.83 -4.50
CA HIS A 277 -15.99 21.94 -5.40
C HIS A 277 -14.98 21.57 -6.49
N HIS A 278 -14.34 20.40 -6.40
CA HIS A 278 -13.32 19.95 -7.35
C HIS A 278 -13.57 18.51 -7.78
N ASP A 279 -13.27 18.21 -9.04
CA ASP A 279 -13.38 16.87 -9.61
C ASP A 279 -12.12 16.05 -9.30
N ILE A 280 -12.21 15.19 -8.28
CA ILE A 280 -11.10 14.29 -7.92
C ILE A 280 -10.77 13.30 -9.05
N ASN A 281 -11.72 12.92 -9.90
CA ASN A 281 -11.45 12.01 -11.00
C ASN A 281 -10.60 12.68 -12.06
N GLN A 282 -10.86 13.97 -12.37
CA GLN A 282 -9.98 14.75 -13.25
C GLN A 282 -8.55 14.81 -12.68
N HIS A 283 -8.39 15.12 -11.39
CA HIS A 283 -7.08 15.13 -10.74
C HIS A 283 -6.40 13.76 -10.83
N ILE A 284 -7.12 12.66 -10.61
CA ILE A 284 -6.58 11.29 -10.74
C ILE A 284 -6.09 11.04 -12.18
N GLU A 285 -6.80 11.46 -13.21
CA GLU A 285 -6.37 11.30 -14.61
C GLU A 285 -5.10 12.12 -14.93
N GLU A 286 -4.98 13.32 -14.35
CA GLU A 286 -3.77 14.15 -14.48
C GLU A 286 -2.54 13.45 -13.85
N ILE A 287 -2.64 12.97 -12.62
CA ILE A 287 -1.54 12.25 -11.96
C ILE A 287 -1.21 10.93 -12.67
N LYS A 288 -2.20 10.19 -13.16
CA LYS A 288 -2.00 8.96 -13.95
C LYS A 288 -1.19 9.21 -15.21
N THR A 289 -1.45 10.31 -15.90
CA THR A 289 -0.71 10.70 -17.11
C THR A 289 0.78 10.88 -16.82
N VAL A 290 1.10 11.61 -15.74
CA VAL A 290 2.49 11.83 -15.33
C VAL A 290 3.16 10.53 -14.87
N TYR A 291 2.47 9.73 -14.05
CA TYR A 291 3.03 8.47 -13.54
C TYR A 291 3.22 7.42 -14.63
N CYS A 292 2.31 7.34 -15.60
CA CYS A 292 2.48 6.50 -16.79
C CYS A 292 3.75 6.87 -17.58
N HIS A 293 4.00 8.17 -17.77
CA HIS A 293 5.22 8.65 -18.41
C HIS A 293 6.48 8.24 -17.62
N LYS A 294 6.50 8.51 -16.31
CA LYS A 294 7.64 8.16 -15.43
C LYS A 294 7.89 6.65 -15.37
N LYS A 295 6.83 5.83 -15.32
CA LYS A 295 6.91 4.37 -15.36
C LYS A 295 7.55 3.91 -16.67
N ASN A 296 7.11 4.43 -17.80
CA ASN A 296 7.67 4.08 -19.10
C ASN A 296 9.13 4.49 -19.22
N LEU A 297 9.48 5.68 -18.71
CA LEU A 297 10.85 6.17 -18.68
C LEU A 297 11.75 5.26 -17.83
N MET A 298 11.30 4.87 -16.64
CA MET A 298 12.05 3.95 -15.77
C MET A 298 12.19 2.57 -16.41
N TYR A 299 11.13 2.03 -17.00
CA TYR A 299 11.16 0.75 -17.69
C TYR A 299 12.14 0.75 -18.86
N GLN A 300 12.16 1.81 -19.68
CA GLN A 300 13.12 1.99 -20.77
C GLN A 300 14.56 2.06 -20.23
N ALA A 301 14.80 2.89 -19.21
CA ALA A 301 16.13 3.02 -18.60
C ALA A 301 16.63 1.68 -18.01
N LEU A 302 15.76 0.90 -17.39
CA LEU A 302 16.09 -0.46 -16.92
C LEU A 302 16.44 -1.38 -18.08
N THR A 303 15.68 -1.35 -19.17
CA THR A 303 15.95 -2.17 -20.38
C THR A 303 17.33 -1.86 -20.99
N GLU A 304 17.74 -0.60 -20.96
CA GLU A 304 19.00 -0.13 -21.56
C GLU A 304 20.23 -0.39 -20.67
N ASN A 305 20.06 -0.41 -19.34
CA ASN A 305 21.18 -0.38 -18.40
C ASN A 305 21.35 -1.63 -17.55
N MET A 306 20.31 -2.49 -17.40
CA MET A 306 20.45 -3.64 -16.51
C MET A 306 21.24 -4.79 -17.12
N PRO A 307 22.07 -5.49 -16.31
CA PRO A 307 22.66 -6.77 -16.71
C PRO A 307 21.59 -7.80 -17.12
N LYS A 308 21.96 -8.72 -18.02
CA LYS A 308 21.02 -9.71 -18.61
C LYS A 308 20.33 -10.63 -17.58
N ASP A 309 20.99 -10.86 -16.46
CA ASP A 309 20.49 -11.75 -15.40
C ASP A 309 19.53 -11.06 -14.42
N VAL A 310 19.29 -9.74 -14.58
CA VAL A 310 18.33 -8.97 -13.80
C VAL A 310 16.98 -8.98 -14.51
N LYS A 311 15.96 -9.50 -13.84
CA LYS A 311 14.59 -9.47 -14.32
C LYS A 311 13.84 -8.31 -13.68
N PHE A 312 12.87 -7.75 -14.41
CA PHE A 312 11.97 -6.73 -13.90
C PHE A 312 10.63 -6.75 -14.64
N ASN A 313 9.57 -6.34 -13.96
CA ASN A 313 8.24 -6.30 -14.54
C ASN A 313 7.94 -4.95 -15.21
N ASN A 314 6.84 -4.91 -15.97
CA ASN A 314 6.28 -3.70 -16.56
C ASN A 314 4.85 -3.52 -16.04
N PRO A 315 4.64 -2.82 -14.92
CA PRO A 315 3.32 -2.73 -14.30
C PRO A 315 2.32 -1.91 -15.12
N GLU A 316 1.04 -2.26 -15.03
CA GLU A 316 -0.07 -1.56 -15.69
C GLU A 316 -0.53 -0.30 -14.94
N GLY A 317 0.05 -0.02 -13.76
CA GLY A 317 -0.34 1.07 -12.86
C GLY A 317 0.48 1.10 -11.59
N GLY A 318 -0.03 1.78 -10.57
CA GLY A 318 0.59 1.86 -9.25
C GLY A 318 1.83 2.73 -9.19
N PHE A 319 2.76 2.37 -8.31
CA PHE A 319 3.93 3.18 -7.95
C PHE A 319 5.28 2.49 -8.19
N PHE A 320 5.30 1.16 -8.44
CA PHE A 320 6.50 0.36 -8.26
C PHE A 320 6.83 -0.52 -9.45
N ILE A 321 8.15 -0.65 -9.71
CA ILE A 321 8.72 -1.73 -10.49
C ILE A 321 9.46 -2.65 -9.54
N TRP A 322 9.32 -3.96 -9.73
CA TRP A 322 10.02 -4.99 -8.98
C TRP A 322 11.21 -5.52 -9.78
N LEU A 323 12.38 -5.57 -9.13
CA LEU A 323 13.58 -6.22 -9.66
C LEU A 323 13.76 -7.58 -8.99
N GLU A 324 14.20 -8.56 -9.78
CA GLU A 324 14.62 -9.87 -9.32
C GLU A 324 16.01 -10.18 -9.88
N LEU A 325 16.94 -10.45 -8.99
CA LEU A 325 18.32 -10.79 -9.27
C LEU A 325 18.53 -12.30 -9.09
N PRO A 326 19.70 -12.87 -9.49
CA PRO A 326 20.00 -14.28 -9.25
C PRO A 326 19.83 -14.66 -7.76
N GLU A 327 19.36 -15.89 -7.48
CA GLU A 327 18.97 -16.36 -6.12
C GLU A 327 20.03 -16.14 -5.03
N LYS A 328 21.33 -16.18 -5.41
CA LYS A 328 22.45 -16.00 -4.46
C LYS A 328 22.82 -14.54 -4.19
N PHE A 329 22.15 -13.60 -4.86
CA PHE A 329 22.45 -12.19 -4.71
C PHE A 329 21.82 -11.67 -3.42
N ASP A 330 22.61 -10.95 -2.61
CA ASP A 330 22.12 -10.25 -1.40
C ASP A 330 21.98 -8.76 -1.70
N MET A 331 20.75 -8.31 -1.92
CA MET A 331 20.43 -6.92 -2.24
C MET A 331 20.63 -5.99 -1.03
N ASP A 332 20.45 -6.48 0.20
CA ASP A 332 20.69 -5.69 1.41
C ASP A 332 22.19 -5.38 1.52
N GLN A 333 23.03 -6.41 1.36
CA GLN A 333 24.48 -6.23 1.38
C GLN A 333 24.94 -5.31 0.22
N PHE A 334 24.44 -5.53 -0.99
CA PHE A 334 24.78 -4.68 -2.13
C PHE A 334 24.38 -3.22 -1.91
N LEU A 335 23.19 -2.97 -1.33
CA LEU A 335 22.74 -1.62 -1.02
C LEU A 335 23.67 -0.93 -0.01
N ASP A 336 23.97 -1.60 1.10
CA ASP A 336 24.70 -1.01 2.22
C ASP A 336 26.20 -0.86 1.92
N ASP A 337 26.81 -1.84 1.25
CA ASP A 337 28.26 -1.87 1.01
C ASP A 337 28.68 -1.17 -0.30
N TYR A 338 27.79 -1.07 -1.29
CA TYR A 338 28.15 -0.59 -2.62
C TYR A 338 27.19 0.45 -3.21
N LEU A 339 25.89 0.15 -3.36
CA LEU A 339 24.99 1.01 -4.12
C LEU A 339 24.84 2.41 -3.47
N LEU A 340 24.55 2.47 -2.18
CA LEU A 340 24.40 3.74 -1.48
C LEU A 340 25.74 4.49 -1.30
N PRO A 341 26.81 3.86 -0.80
CA PRO A 341 28.05 4.58 -0.58
C PRO A 341 28.81 4.98 -1.86
N VAL A 342 28.73 4.22 -2.94
CA VAL A 342 29.49 4.44 -4.18
C VAL A 342 28.64 5.13 -5.25
N ALA A 343 27.47 4.58 -5.58
CA ALA A 343 26.62 5.11 -6.65
C ALA A 343 25.67 6.22 -6.19
N ASN A 344 25.51 6.42 -4.87
CA ASN A 344 24.63 7.39 -4.25
C ASN A 344 23.16 7.22 -4.70
N VAL A 345 22.70 5.95 -4.78
CA VAL A 345 21.35 5.54 -5.13
C VAL A 345 20.79 4.66 -4.01
N THR A 346 19.52 4.79 -3.68
CA THR A 346 18.84 3.92 -2.71
C THR A 346 17.54 3.35 -3.26
N LEU A 347 17.16 2.17 -2.78
CA LEU A 347 15.96 1.43 -3.13
C LEU A 347 15.49 0.61 -1.91
N VAL A 348 14.41 -0.17 -2.04
CA VAL A 348 13.97 -1.06 -0.95
C VAL A 348 14.34 -2.50 -1.28
N PRO A 349 15.30 -3.10 -0.56
CA PRO A 349 15.65 -4.51 -0.72
C PRO A 349 14.54 -5.43 -0.21
N SER A 350 14.51 -6.68 -0.69
CA SER A 350 13.41 -7.61 -0.47
C SER A 350 13.28 -8.16 0.94
N LYS A 351 14.37 -8.25 1.70
CA LYS A 351 14.43 -8.96 2.99
C LYS A 351 13.28 -8.64 3.94
N ASN A 352 13.03 -7.36 4.18
CA ASN A 352 11.99 -6.91 5.11
C ASN A 352 10.57 -6.87 4.49
N LEU A 353 10.43 -7.28 3.22
CA LEU A 353 9.14 -7.42 2.53
C LEU A 353 8.60 -8.86 2.60
N PHE A 354 9.37 -9.78 3.19
CA PHE A 354 8.99 -11.16 3.49
C PHE A 354 9.00 -11.39 5.01
N THR A 355 8.02 -12.09 5.53
CA THR A 355 7.95 -12.43 6.96
C THR A 355 9.06 -13.41 7.36
N SER A 356 9.43 -14.30 6.43
CA SER A 356 10.54 -15.24 6.59
C SER A 356 11.92 -14.56 6.65
N LYS A 357 12.05 -13.34 6.10
CA LYS A 357 13.32 -12.59 5.95
C LYS A 357 14.45 -13.41 5.28
N SER A 358 14.07 -14.40 4.47
CA SER A 358 15.02 -15.33 3.81
C SER A 358 15.24 -15.05 2.33
N ILE A 359 14.44 -14.15 1.73
CA ILE A 359 14.55 -13.80 0.30
C ILE A 359 15.25 -12.45 0.18
N HIS A 360 16.46 -12.48 -0.36
CA HIS A 360 17.37 -11.33 -0.42
C HIS A 360 17.62 -10.78 -1.82
N ASN A 361 17.15 -11.47 -2.86
CA ASN A 361 17.50 -11.18 -4.25
C ASN A 361 16.50 -10.28 -5.00
N GLY A 362 15.61 -9.62 -4.29
CA GLY A 362 14.64 -8.71 -4.89
C GLY A 362 14.83 -7.26 -4.47
N ALA A 363 14.28 -6.33 -5.24
CA ALA A 363 14.20 -4.92 -4.87
C ALA A 363 12.98 -4.22 -5.45
N ARG A 364 12.43 -3.28 -4.68
CA ARG A 364 11.37 -2.37 -5.11
C ARG A 364 11.92 -1.02 -5.53
N LEU A 365 11.53 -0.56 -6.73
CA LEU A 365 11.79 0.78 -7.23
C LEU A 365 10.51 1.60 -7.31
N ASN A 366 10.49 2.77 -6.68
CA ASN A 366 9.44 3.77 -6.86
C ASN A 366 9.75 4.67 -8.07
N PHE A 367 8.79 4.82 -8.99
CA PHE A 367 8.94 5.70 -10.15
C PHE A 367 8.17 7.02 -10.03
N THR A 368 7.34 7.21 -9.01
CA THR A 368 6.44 8.36 -8.93
C THR A 368 7.13 9.60 -8.39
N GLN A 369 7.91 9.48 -7.32
CA GLN A 369 8.58 10.61 -6.66
C GLN A 369 9.76 11.20 -7.45
N PRO A 370 10.72 10.39 -8.00
CA PRO A 370 11.89 10.93 -8.67
C PRO A 370 11.54 11.77 -9.90
N THR A 371 12.37 12.77 -10.21
CA THR A 371 12.26 13.52 -11.47
C THR A 371 12.67 12.64 -12.66
N ASN A 372 12.31 13.06 -13.88
CA ASN A 372 12.71 12.34 -15.09
C ASN A 372 14.23 12.22 -15.24
N GLU A 373 14.97 13.23 -14.80
CA GLU A 373 16.45 13.23 -14.81
C GLU A 373 16.99 12.24 -13.77
N GLN A 374 16.44 12.27 -12.55
CA GLN A 374 16.81 11.32 -11.49
C GLN A 374 16.52 9.86 -11.88
N ILE A 375 15.42 9.61 -12.62
CA ILE A 375 15.12 8.27 -13.13
C ILE A 375 16.23 7.80 -14.07
N ARG A 376 16.60 8.60 -15.09
CA ARG A 376 17.65 8.21 -16.05
C ARG A 376 19.01 8.03 -15.39
N ASP A 377 19.43 9.01 -14.60
CA ASP A 377 20.74 8.99 -13.94
C ASP A 377 20.83 7.88 -12.89
N GLY A 378 19.81 7.77 -12.02
CA GLY A 378 19.80 6.76 -10.96
C GLY A 378 19.75 5.32 -11.49
N ILE A 379 18.98 5.05 -12.55
CA ILE A 379 18.95 3.72 -13.17
C ILE A 379 20.26 3.41 -13.90
N SER A 380 20.90 4.39 -14.57
CA SER A 380 22.22 4.22 -15.18
C SER A 380 23.28 3.90 -14.13
N ARG A 381 23.30 4.60 -13.00
CA ARG A 381 24.20 4.31 -11.88
C ARG A 381 23.95 2.92 -11.28
N LEU A 382 22.68 2.54 -11.08
CA LEU A 382 22.31 1.21 -10.59
C LEU A 382 22.85 0.11 -11.53
N GLY A 383 22.65 0.25 -12.84
CA GLY A 383 23.11 -0.71 -13.83
C GLY A 383 24.64 -0.85 -13.86
N SER A 384 25.36 0.28 -13.80
CA SER A 384 26.82 0.30 -13.71
C SER A 384 27.33 -0.37 -12.44
N ALA A 385 26.71 -0.04 -11.30
CA ALA A 385 27.05 -0.62 -10.00
C ALA A 385 26.82 -2.15 -9.97
N LEU A 386 25.71 -2.63 -10.51
CA LEU A 386 25.43 -4.08 -10.62
C LEU A 386 26.42 -4.77 -11.53
N THR A 387 26.76 -4.18 -12.68
CA THR A 387 27.73 -4.75 -13.62
C THR A 387 29.12 -4.90 -12.98
N GLU A 388 29.56 -3.87 -12.25
CA GLU A 388 30.84 -3.90 -11.55
C GLU A 388 30.85 -4.92 -10.41
N TYR A 389 29.78 -4.94 -9.59
CA TYR A 389 29.62 -5.84 -8.46
C TYR A 389 29.60 -7.32 -8.91
N PHE A 390 28.87 -7.64 -9.99
CA PHE A 390 28.89 -8.99 -10.57
C PHE A 390 30.26 -9.43 -11.03
N SER A 391 31.08 -8.52 -11.59
CA SER A 391 32.42 -8.83 -12.06
C SER A 391 33.45 -8.96 -10.95
N THR A 392 33.25 -8.38 -9.78
CA THR A 392 34.23 -8.29 -8.70
C THR A 392 33.94 -9.21 -7.51
N VAL A 393 32.68 -9.47 -7.20
CA VAL A 393 32.26 -10.15 -5.95
C VAL A 393 31.69 -11.55 -6.21
N LEU A 394 31.14 -11.81 -7.41
CA LEU A 394 30.54 -13.11 -7.75
C LEU A 394 31.50 -14.01 -8.61
N VAL A 395 32.71 -13.57 -8.86
CA VAL A 395 33.81 -14.37 -9.43
C VAL A 395 34.67 -14.92 -8.29
#